data_b0f2da155e6c6a18d1f62c0cd3262ebf
#
_entry.id   b0f2da155e6c6a18d1f62c0cd3262ebf
#
_cell.length_a   1.000
_cell.length_b   1.000
_cell.length_c   1.000
_cell.angle_alpha   90.00
_cell.angle_beta   90.00
_cell.angle_gamma   90.00
#
_symmetry.space_group_name_H-M   'P 1'
#
loop_
_entity.id
_entity.type
_entity.pdbx_description
1 polymer ?
#
loop_
_entity_poly.entity_id
_entity_poly.type
_entity_poly.pdbx_seq_one_letter_code
_entity_poly.pdbx_strand_id
1 'polypeptide(L)'
;MDTRTAHLVGRFAPSPTGPLHFGSLTLALASYLSVKAKGGQWLVRMEDLDPPREQPGAKQLILEQLSAHGLKSDLPVTYQSERLEHYHSTLDALRRRSLIYPCDCPRKRLPRHYPGFCRSRSESDPTLETYALRYRIQRDQITHADAHLGERTWKMGSSLGDFIVQRRDQLIAYQLAVVHDDIEQGVTEVVRGSDLIDSTPYQLELYQALNHVPPMFWHFPVVLGNDGVKLSKQTAAQSVDVSTPADNLKRALRFLGQSSPDSKETNTILQSAVTAWQPALVPKLMGRSL
;
A
#
# COMPACT_ATOMS: atom_id res chain seq x y z
N MET A 1 -11.43 11.27 -31.18
CA MET A 1 -10.71 10.19 -30.45
C MET A 1 -9.50 10.84 -29.79
N ASP A 2 -9.64 11.22 -28.52
CA ASP A 2 -8.59 11.89 -27.76
C ASP A 2 -7.69 10.80 -27.17
N THR A 3 -6.60 10.45 -27.86
CA THR A 3 -5.56 9.54 -27.35
C THR A 3 -4.69 10.31 -26.37
N ARG A 4 -5.23 10.70 -25.22
CA ARG A 4 -4.39 10.92 -24.04
C ARG A 4 -3.78 9.58 -23.69
N THR A 5 -2.52 9.39 -24.05
CA THR A 5 -1.69 8.33 -23.46
C THR A 5 -1.82 8.48 -21.95
N ALA A 6 -2.59 7.59 -21.32
CA ALA A 6 -2.78 7.63 -19.88
C ALA A 6 -1.38 7.63 -19.24
N HIS A 7 -1.03 8.74 -18.60
CA HIS A 7 0.29 8.89 -18.01
C HIS A 7 0.42 7.84 -16.89
N LEU A 8 1.35 6.90 -17.06
CA LEU A 8 1.55 5.83 -16.10
C LEU A 8 2.17 6.41 -14.82
N VAL A 9 1.49 6.25 -13.71
CA VAL A 9 1.95 6.68 -12.39
C VAL A 9 1.92 5.50 -11.43
N GLY A 10 3.05 5.22 -10.81
CA GLY A 10 3.15 4.29 -9.70
C GLY A 10 3.73 4.93 -8.47
N ARG A 11 3.67 4.23 -7.34
CA ARG A 11 4.17 4.78 -6.08
C ARG A 11 4.78 3.71 -5.17
N PHE A 12 5.69 4.13 -4.32
CA PHE A 12 6.10 3.44 -3.10
C PHE A 12 5.61 4.22 -1.89
N ALA A 13 4.89 3.55 -0.98
CA ALA A 13 4.17 4.19 0.12
C ALA A 13 4.57 3.57 1.47
N PRO A 14 5.76 3.91 2.01
CA PRO A 14 6.23 3.37 3.28
C PRO A 14 5.62 4.07 4.48
N SER A 15 5.26 3.30 5.53
CA SER A 15 4.96 3.85 6.85
C SER A 15 6.27 4.03 7.65
N PRO A 16 6.47 5.17 8.35
CA PRO A 16 7.71 5.49 9.06
C PRO A 16 7.81 4.81 10.44
N THR A 17 7.53 3.51 10.49
CA THR A 17 7.61 2.68 11.70
C THR A 17 9.00 2.10 11.94
N GLY A 18 10.03 2.68 11.32
CA GLY A 18 11.45 2.30 11.37
C GLY A 18 12.11 2.36 9.98
N PRO A 19 13.40 1.99 9.86
CA PRO A 19 14.14 1.99 8.61
C PRO A 19 13.55 1.00 7.59
N LEU A 20 13.96 1.13 6.32
CA LEU A 20 13.69 0.10 5.34
C LEU A 20 14.47 -1.17 5.70
N HIS A 21 13.80 -2.31 5.63
CA HIS A 21 14.41 -3.62 5.61
C HIS A 21 14.49 -4.15 4.17
N PHE A 22 15.22 -5.24 3.97
CA PHE A 22 15.43 -5.80 2.63
C PHE A 22 14.12 -6.05 1.86
N GLY A 23 13.07 -6.55 2.51
CA GLY A 23 11.76 -6.75 1.87
C GLY A 23 11.12 -5.44 1.40
N SER A 24 11.22 -4.36 2.17
CA SER A 24 10.72 -3.03 1.78
C SER A 24 11.50 -2.47 0.59
N LEU A 25 12.84 -2.58 0.60
CA LEU A 25 13.68 -2.17 -0.52
C LEU A 25 13.34 -2.95 -1.80
N THR A 26 13.13 -4.27 -1.69
CA THR A 26 12.76 -5.12 -2.83
C THR A 26 11.45 -4.68 -3.46
N LEU A 27 10.44 -4.35 -2.66
CA LEU A 27 9.15 -3.84 -3.18
C LEU A 27 9.26 -2.41 -3.72
N ALA A 28 10.08 -1.55 -3.11
CA ALA A 28 10.38 -0.23 -3.65
C ALA A 28 11.03 -0.33 -5.03
N LEU A 29 12.04 -1.20 -5.18
CA LEU A 29 12.70 -1.46 -6.46
C LEU A 29 11.71 -2.02 -7.49
N ALA A 30 10.89 -3.01 -7.12
CA ALA A 30 9.91 -3.60 -8.02
C ALA A 30 8.90 -2.57 -8.53
N SER A 31 8.37 -1.71 -7.64
CA SER A 31 7.44 -0.65 -8.03
C SER A 31 8.09 0.41 -8.92
N TYR A 32 9.36 0.75 -8.65
CA TYR A 32 10.15 1.64 -9.48
C TYR A 32 10.35 1.06 -10.90
N LEU A 33 10.82 -0.17 -10.99
CA LEU A 33 11.08 -0.84 -12.28
C LEU A 33 9.83 -1.01 -13.12
N SER A 34 8.70 -1.39 -12.49
CA SER A 34 7.41 -1.61 -13.17
C SER A 34 6.93 -0.36 -13.91
N VAL A 35 7.18 0.82 -13.34
CA VAL A 35 6.75 2.10 -13.88
C VAL A 35 7.81 2.67 -14.84
N LYS A 36 9.09 2.66 -14.43
CA LYS A 36 10.18 3.25 -15.21
C LYS A 36 10.44 2.50 -16.53
N ALA A 37 10.27 1.19 -16.55
CA ALA A 37 10.38 0.40 -17.78
C ALA A 37 9.37 0.79 -18.86
N LYS A 38 8.28 1.44 -18.47
CA LYS A 38 7.23 1.92 -19.36
C LYS A 38 7.26 3.45 -19.55
N GLY A 39 8.33 4.13 -19.08
CA GLY A 39 8.48 5.59 -19.18
C GLY A 39 7.54 6.39 -18.25
N GLY A 40 6.98 5.76 -17.22
CA GLY A 40 6.05 6.40 -16.28
C GLY A 40 6.74 7.18 -15.15
N GLN A 41 5.91 7.81 -14.31
CA GLN A 41 6.34 8.52 -13.11
C GLN A 41 6.26 7.63 -11.88
N TRP A 42 7.29 7.66 -11.04
CA TRP A 42 7.34 6.96 -9.77
C TRP A 42 7.37 7.92 -8.60
N LEU A 43 6.44 7.77 -7.67
CA LEU A 43 6.23 8.65 -6.54
C LEU A 43 6.62 7.98 -5.23
N VAL A 44 7.03 8.79 -4.24
CA VAL A 44 7.17 8.37 -2.85
C VAL A 44 6.15 9.12 -2.01
N ARG A 45 5.35 8.35 -1.25
CA ARG A 45 4.37 8.88 -0.29
C ARG A 45 4.64 8.31 1.09
N MET A 46 4.90 9.17 2.06
CA MET A 46 5.10 8.77 3.46
C MET A 46 3.74 8.58 4.13
N GLU A 47 3.42 7.35 4.53
CA GLU A 47 2.16 7.00 5.20
C GLU A 47 2.32 7.15 6.72
N ASP A 48 2.26 8.39 7.19
CA ASP A 48 2.54 8.85 8.55
C ASP A 48 1.27 9.32 9.30
N LEU A 49 0.21 8.48 9.26
CA LEU A 49 -1.07 8.72 9.94
C LEU A 49 -1.24 7.94 11.25
N ASP A 50 -0.21 7.26 11.73
CA ASP A 50 -0.26 6.48 12.96
C ASP A 50 0.89 6.86 13.90
N PRO A 51 0.85 8.08 14.48
CA PRO A 51 1.92 8.59 15.34
C PRO A 51 2.37 7.63 16.44
N PRO A 52 1.47 6.85 17.10
CA PRO A 52 1.89 5.87 18.11
C PRO A 52 2.84 4.77 17.62
N ARG A 53 2.87 4.49 16.32
CA ARG A 53 3.76 3.48 15.71
C ARG A 53 4.95 4.08 14.97
N GLU A 54 4.98 5.39 14.78
CA GLU A 54 6.10 6.06 14.13
C GLU A 54 7.35 6.06 14.99
N GLN A 55 8.50 5.92 14.35
CA GLN A 55 9.80 6.04 15.04
C GLN A 55 10.44 7.38 14.69
N PRO A 56 10.94 8.12 15.70
CA PRO A 56 11.67 9.37 15.44
C PRO A 56 12.80 9.17 14.44
N GLY A 57 12.90 10.07 13.45
CA GLY A 57 13.91 10.01 12.40
C GLY A 57 13.67 9.00 11.29
N ALA A 58 12.66 8.12 11.39
CA ALA A 58 12.42 7.08 10.40
C ALA A 58 12.05 7.65 9.02
N LYS A 59 11.32 8.75 8.95
CA LYS A 59 10.95 9.42 7.67
C LYS A 59 12.21 9.79 6.89
N GLN A 60 13.14 10.49 7.54
CA GLN A 60 14.40 10.92 6.92
C GLN A 60 15.27 9.72 6.54
N LEU A 61 15.41 8.75 7.42
CA LEU A 61 16.23 7.55 7.18
C LEU A 61 15.70 6.73 5.99
N ILE A 62 14.38 6.60 5.83
CA ILE A 62 13.77 5.94 4.66
C ILE A 62 14.16 6.66 3.37
N LEU A 63 14.09 8.00 3.34
CA LEU A 63 14.44 8.78 2.15
C LEU A 63 15.93 8.70 1.82
N GLU A 64 16.79 8.71 2.84
CA GLU A 64 18.24 8.50 2.69
C GLU A 64 18.54 7.11 2.12
N GLN A 65 17.91 6.07 2.64
CA GLN A 65 18.04 4.71 2.14
C GLN A 65 17.58 4.59 0.68
N LEU A 66 16.42 5.16 0.32
CA LEU A 66 15.96 5.17 -1.07
C LEU A 66 16.96 5.92 -1.97
N SER A 67 17.41 7.09 -1.55
CA SER A 67 18.38 7.91 -2.29
C SER A 67 19.71 7.20 -2.51
N ALA A 68 20.26 6.53 -1.48
CA ALA A 68 21.50 5.74 -1.57
C ALA A 68 21.40 4.62 -2.62
N HIS A 69 20.20 4.05 -2.80
CA HIS A 69 19.92 3.05 -3.81
C HIS A 69 19.49 3.63 -5.18
N GLY A 70 19.53 4.96 -5.36
CA GLY A 70 19.14 5.65 -6.60
C GLY A 70 17.63 5.69 -6.85
N LEU A 71 16.80 5.27 -5.89
CA LEU A 71 15.34 5.26 -5.98
C LEU A 71 14.79 6.63 -5.57
N LYS A 72 14.72 7.55 -6.54
CA LYS A 72 14.28 8.93 -6.32
C LYS A 72 12.87 9.13 -6.86
N SER A 73 12.04 9.79 -6.07
CA SER A 73 10.70 10.22 -6.49
C SER A 73 10.78 11.25 -7.62
N ASP A 74 9.93 11.13 -8.63
CA ASP A 74 9.86 12.10 -9.73
C ASP A 74 9.17 13.42 -9.34
N LEU A 75 8.38 13.41 -8.27
CA LEU A 75 7.72 14.58 -7.70
C LEU A 75 8.11 14.72 -6.21
N PRO A 76 7.86 15.87 -5.58
CA PRO A 76 8.07 16.03 -4.15
C PRO A 76 7.40 14.90 -3.34
N VAL A 77 8.08 14.46 -2.28
CA VAL A 77 7.52 13.44 -1.38
C VAL A 77 6.27 13.99 -0.71
N THR A 78 5.20 13.21 -0.75
CA THR A 78 3.94 13.55 -0.10
C THR A 78 3.92 12.93 1.30
N TYR A 79 3.48 13.71 2.30
CA TYR A 79 3.27 13.26 3.68
C TYR A 79 1.78 13.23 3.98
N GLN A 80 1.26 12.09 4.41
CA GLN A 80 -0.17 11.95 4.70
C GLN A 80 -0.61 12.81 5.89
N SER A 81 0.27 13.03 6.87
CA SER A 81 0.00 13.88 8.03
C SER A 81 -0.31 15.34 7.67
N GLU A 82 0.13 15.81 6.49
CA GLU A 82 -0.11 17.17 5.98
C GLU A 82 -1.43 17.28 5.21
N ARG A 83 -2.21 16.19 5.09
CA ARG A 83 -3.35 16.06 4.19
C ARG A 83 -4.67 15.72 4.89
N LEU A 84 -4.75 15.91 6.20
CA LEU A 84 -5.91 15.51 7.01
C LEU A 84 -7.23 16.12 6.54
N GLU A 85 -7.23 17.37 6.10
CA GLU A 85 -8.42 18.06 5.58
C GLU A 85 -8.99 17.36 4.34
N HIS A 86 -8.15 16.86 3.45
CA HIS A 86 -8.56 16.10 2.26
C HIS A 86 -9.29 14.81 2.66
N TYR A 87 -8.76 14.09 3.66
CA TYR A 87 -9.40 12.86 4.14
C TYR A 87 -10.72 13.12 4.86
N HIS A 88 -10.80 14.21 5.65
CA HIS A 88 -12.05 14.63 6.28
C HIS A 88 -13.11 15.01 5.22
N SER A 89 -12.72 15.71 4.17
CA SER A 89 -13.62 16.00 3.02
C SER A 89 -14.15 14.72 2.37
N THR A 90 -13.31 13.69 2.25
CA THR A 90 -13.73 12.38 1.73
C THR A 90 -14.67 11.67 2.70
N LEU A 91 -14.41 11.69 4.02
CA LEU A 91 -15.34 11.17 5.02
C LEU A 91 -16.70 11.84 4.92
N ASP A 92 -16.74 13.17 4.76
CA ASP A 92 -17.99 13.93 4.61
C ASP A 92 -18.73 13.57 3.32
N ALA A 93 -18.04 13.33 2.23
CA ALA A 93 -18.64 12.85 1.00
C ALA A 93 -19.28 11.45 1.17
N LEU A 94 -18.60 10.55 1.87
CA LEU A 94 -19.13 9.22 2.19
C LEU A 94 -20.31 9.30 3.17
N ARG A 95 -20.25 10.21 4.16
CA ARG A 95 -21.32 10.47 5.14
C ARG A 95 -22.60 10.95 4.47
N ARG A 96 -22.53 11.95 3.59
CA ARG A 96 -23.68 12.47 2.82
C ARG A 96 -24.35 11.40 1.99
N ARG A 97 -23.63 10.34 1.60
CA ARG A 97 -24.19 9.19 0.84
C ARG A 97 -24.62 8.02 1.73
N SER A 98 -24.60 8.19 3.06
CA SER A 98 -24.92 7.14 4.04
C SER A 98 -24.08 5.87 3.87
N LEU A 99 -22.86 6.00 3.37
CA LEU A 99 -21.92 4.90 3.15
C LEU A 99 -21.05 4.58 4.37
N ILE A 100 -21.08 5.44 5.38
CA ILE A 100 -20.37 5.24 6.65
C ILE A 100 -21.35 5.36 7.81
N TYR A 101 -21.01 4.73 8.92
CA TYR A 101 -21.80 4.73 10.14
C TYR A 101 -20.92 4.55 11.38
N PRO A 102 -21.36 5.04 12.56
CA PRO A 102 -20.62 4.92 13.81
C PRO A 102 -20.66 3.50 14.37
N CYS A 103 -19.55 3.05 14.97
CA CYS A 103 -19.44 1.76 15.62
C CYS A 103 -18.57 1.86 16.90
N ASP A 104 -19.16 1.55 18.04
CA ASP A 104 -18.51 1.52 19.34
C ASP A 104 -18.16 0.11 19.83
N CYS A 105 -18.38 -0.92 19.02
CA CYS A 105 -18.13 -2.31 19.38
C CYS A 105 -16.70 -2.53 19.86
N PRO A 106 -16.46 -3.17 21.02
CA PRO A 106 -15.13 -3.48 21.52
C PRO A 106 -14.42 -4.48 20.60
N ARG A 107 -13.16 -4.18 20.22
CA ARG A 107 -12.38 -5.01 19.29
C ARG A 107 -12.34 -6.51 19.69
N LYS A 108 -12.26 -6.80 20.99
CA LYS A 108 -12.19 -8.17 21.52
C LYS A 108 -13.45 -9.03 21.26
N ARG A 109 -14.60 -8.39 20.96
CA ARG A 109 -15.89 -9.05 20.69
C ARG A 109 -16.22 -9.13 19.20
N LEU A 110 -15.35 -8.58 18.34
CA LEU A 110 -15.63 -8.54 16.91
C LEU A 110 -15.14 -9.80 16.22
N PRO A 111 -15.95 -10.36 15.30
CA PRO A 111 -15.46 -11.38 14.38
C PRO A 111 -14.38 -10.81 13.46
N ARG A 112 -13.58 -11.67 12.85
CA ARG A 112 -12.54 -11.27 11.90
C ARG A 112 -13.09 -10.37 10.78
N HIS A 113 -14.28 -10.70 10.27
CA HIS A 113 -15.00 -9.93 9.27
C HIS A 113 -16.29 -9.39 9.88
N TYR A 114 -16.35 -8.08 10.05
CA TYR A 114 -17.44 -7.43 10.75
C TYR A 114 -18.72 -7.41 9.90
N PRO A 115 -19.83 -8.02 10.37
CA PRO A 115 -21.02 -8.22 9.56
C PRO A 115 -21.97 -7.01 9.52
N GLY A 116 -21.64 -5.91 10.24
CA GLY A 116 -22.47 -4.70 10.21
C GLY A 116 -23.45 -4.54 11.36
N PHE A 117 -23.16 -5.04 12.57
CA PHE A 117 -24.06 -4.93 13.75
C PHE A 117 -24.54 -3.50 14.04
N CYS A 118 -23.75 -2.48 13.74
CA CYS A 118 -24.08 -1.07 14.00
C CYS A 118 -24.59 -0.31 12.77
N ARG A 119 -24.93 -0.98 11.67
CA ARG A 119 -25.34 -0.32 10.41
C ARG A 119 -26.56 0.61 10.55
N SER A 120 -27.41 0.40 11.55
CA SER A 120 -28.58 1.22 11.83
C SER A 120 -28.32 2.40 12.77
N ARG A 121 -27.12 2.49 13.35
CA ARG A 121 -26.78 3.59 14.26
C ARG A 121 -26.49 4.88 13.51
N SER A 122 -26.81 6.00 14.19
CA SER A 122 -26.53 7.37 13.73
C SER A 122 -25.44 8.00 14.59
N GLU A 123 -24.68 8.92 14.03
CA GLU A 123 -23.72 9.76 14.80
C GLU A 123 -24.46 10.68 15.81
N SER A 124 -25.76 10.91 15.65
CA SER A 124 -26.62 11.63 16.61
C SER A 124 -27.13 10.75 17.75
N ASP A 125 -26.77 9.46 17.81
CA ASP A 125 -27.14 8.56 18.91
C ASP A 125 -26.49 9.02 20.21
N PRO A 126 -27.30 9.47 21.22
CA PRO A 126 -26.76 10.04 22.45
C PRO A 126 -26.06 9.00 23.34
N THR A 127 -26.14 7.72 23.01
CA THR A 127 -25.44 6.64 23.74
C THR A 127 -24.00 6.44 23.26
N LEU A 128 -23.59 7.12 22.19
CA LEU A 128 -22.26 7.04 21.61
C LEU A 128 -21.35 8.13 22.22
N GLU A 129 -20.47 7.74 23.14
CA GLU A 129 -19.44 8.66 23.67
C GLU A 129 -18.24 8.76 22.72
N THR A 130 -17.73 7.59 22.29
CA THR A 130 -16.61 7.49 21.34
C THR A 130 -16.84 6.33 20.40
N TYR A 131 -16.61 6.55 19.09
CA TYR A 131 -16.85 5.54 18.07
C TYR A 131 -15.83 5.61 16.93
N ALA A 132 -15.69 4.51 16.21
CA ALA A 132 -15.03 4.48 14.92
C ALA A 132 -16.08 4.66 13.81
N LEU A 133 -15.69 5.25 12.68
CA LEU A 133 -16.51 5.22 11.47
C LEU A 133 -16.15 4.00 10.64
N ARG A 134 -17.19 3.24 10.27
CA ARG A 134 -17.07 2.09 9.38
C ARG A 134 -17.69 2.38 8.03
N TYR A 135 -17.03 1.94 6.98
CA TYR A 135 -17.61 1.88 5.64
C TYR A 135 -18.53 0.67 5.55
N ARG A 136 -19.73 0.91 5.00
CA ARG A 136 -20.74 -0.10 4.70
C ARG A 136 -20.45 -0.71 3.34
N ILE A 137 -19.95 -1.93 3.31
CA ILE A 137 -19.73 -2.66 2.06
C ILE A 137 -21.07 -2.84 1.34
N GLN A 138 -21.09 -2.52 0.04
CA GLN A 138 -22.29 -2.52 -0.78
C GLN A 138 -22.49 -3.84 -1.55
N ARG A 139 -21.44 -4.65 -1.68
CA ARG A 139 -21.44 -5.88 -2.48
C ARG A 139 -21.30 -7.12 -1.61
N ASP A 140 -22.04 -8.17 -1.91
CA ASP A 140 -21.92 -9.46 -1.22
C ASP A 140 -20.66 -10.21 -1.65
N GLN A 141 -20.13 -9.91 -2.83
CA GLN A 141 -18.95 -10.51 -3.39
C GLN A 141 -18.15 -9.50 -4.20
N ILE A 142 -16.82 -9.55 -4.07
CA ILE A 142 -15.90 -8.76 -4.88
C ILE A 142 -14.94 -9.72 -5.57
N THR A 143 -14.85 -9.64 -6.90
CA THR A 143 -13.88 -10.36 -7.70
C THR A 143 -12.93 -9.36 -8.34
N HIS A 144 -11.64 -9.66 -8.33
CA HIS A 144 -10.60 -8.83 -8.92
C HIS A 144 -9.51 -9.72 -9.53
N ALA A 145 -9.06 -9.33 -10.72
CA ALA A 145 -7.91 -9.94 -11.38
C ALA A 145 -6.63 -9.18 -10.99
N ASP A 146 -5.88 -9.71 -10.03
CA ASP A 146 -4.55 -9.22 -9.73
C ASP A 146 -3.60 -9.55 -10.89
N ALA A 147 -2.82 -8.57 -11.32
CA ALA A 147 -1.98 -8.71 -12.51
C ALA A 147 -0.84 -9.73 -12.34
N HIS A 148 -0.52 -10.12 -11.09
CA HIS A 148 0.51 -11.12 -10.79
C HIS A 148 -0.07 -12.43 -10.27
N LEU A 149 -0.95 -12.37 -9.27
CA LEU A 149 -1.49 -13.54 -8.58
C LEU A 149 -2.75 -14.12 -9.25
N GLY A 150 -3.30 -13.43 -10.26
CA GLY A 150 -4.51 -13.85 -10.96
C GLY A 150 -5.80 -13.52 -10.20
N GLU A 151 -6.90 -14.14 -10.61
CA GLU A 151 -8.22 -13.84 -10.08
C GLU A 151 -8.36 -14.22 -8.60
N ARG A 152 -8.97 -13.33 -7.84
CA ARG A 152 -9.30 -13.48 -6.43
C ARG A 152 -10.74 -13.06 -6.18
N THR A 153 -11.42 -13.79 -5.30
CA THR A 153 -12.81 -13.51 -4.92
C THR A 153 -12.95 -13.48 -3.41
N TRP A 154 -13.57 -12.43 -2.88
CA TRP A 154 -13.91 -12.28 -1.47
C TRP A 154 -15.42 -12.20 -1.31
N LYS A 155 -15.96 -12.87 -0.28
CA LYS A 155 -17.40 -12.93 0.01
C LYS A 155 -17.72 -12.32 1.36
N MET A 156 -18.82 -11.59 1.44
CA MET A 156 -19.31 -10.98 2.69
C MET A 156 -19.51 -12.04 3.78
N GLY A 157 -19.07 -11.70 5.00
CA GLY A 157 -19.18 -12.57 6.18
C GLY A 157 -18.10 -13.65 6.30
N SER A 158 -17.49 -14.14 5.20
CA SER A 158 -16.45 -15.17 5.23
C SER A 158 -15.03 -14.61 5.05
N SER A 159 -14.85 -13.69 4.12
CA SER A 159 -13.57 -13.06 3.83
C SER A 159 -13.65 -11.53 3.65
N LEU A 160 -14.86 -10.97 3.77
CA LEU A 160 -15.17 -9.55 3.63
C LEU A 160 -16.12 -9.11 4.75
N GLY A 161 -15.99 -7.88 5.23
CA GLY A 161 -16.85 -7.28 6.23
C GLY A 161 -16.67 -5.77 6.31
N ASP A 162 -17.62 -5.04 6.88
CA ASP A 162 -17.52 -3.59 7.01
C ASP A 162 -16.24 -3.19 7.75
N PHE A 163 -15.53 -2.22 7.20
CA PHE A 163 -14.19 -1.87 7.67
C PHE A 163 -14.10 -0.42 8.18
N ILE A 164 -13.11 -0.17 9.02
CA ILE A 164 -12.88 1.14 9.62
C ILE A 164 -12.29 2.08 8.58
N VAL A 165 -12.86 3.29 8.46
CA VAL A 165 -12.35 4.41 7.67
C VAL A 165 -11.84 5.55 8.53
N GLN A 166 -12.36 5.67 9.78
CA GLN A 166 -11.80 6.51 10.83
C GLN A 166 -11.81 5.74 12.15
N ARG A 167 -10.72 5.77 12.87
CA ARG A 167 -10.56 5.09 14.15
C ARG A 167 -11.28 5.84 15.26
N ARG A 168 -11.48 5.18 16.40
CA ARG A 168 -12.10 5.78 17.59
C ARG A 168 -11.29 6.95 18.15
N ASP A 169 -9.97 6.91 18.02
CA ASP A 169 -9.05 7.99 18.39
C ASP A 169 -8.95 9.09 17.32
N GLN A 170 -9.90 9.13 16.39
CA GLN A 170 -10.05 10.07 15.28
C GLN A 170 -8.97 9.97 14.20
N LEU A 171 -8.01 9.06 14.30
CA LEU A 171 -7.03 8.84 13.24
C LEU A 171 -7.70 8.26 11.99
N ILE A 172 -7.29 8.78 10.83
CA ILE A 172 -7.74 8.26 9.53
C ILE A 172 -7.19 6.86 9.31
N ALA A 173 -8.03 5.95 8.86
CA ALA A 173 -7.62 4.58 8.61
C ALA A 173 -6.92 4.45 7.25
N TYR A 174 -5.94 3.53 7.18
CA TYR A 174 -5.12 3.23 6.01
C TYR A 174 -5.94 3.10 4.71
N GLN A 175 -7.05 2.34 4.74
CA GLN A 175 -7.83 2.07 3.53
C GLN A 175 -8.38 3.36 2.89
N LEU A 176 -8.83 4.33 3.70
CA LEU A 176 -9.36 5.59 3.19
C LEU A 176 -8.22 6.47 2.63
N ALA A 177 -7.16 6.66 3.42
CA ALA A 177 -6.07 7.55 3.06
C ALA A 177 -5.37 7.10 1.77
N VAL A 178 -5.03 5.80 1.65
CA VAL A 178 -4.33 5.29 0.47
C VAL A 178 -5.15 5.42 -0.80
N VAL A 179 -6.47 5.18 -0.74
CA VAL A 179 -7.34 5.31 -1.92
C VAL A 179 -7.51 6.77 -2.31
N HIS A 180 -7.73 7.65 -1.33
CA HIS A 180 -7.81 9.09 -1.60
C HIS A 180 -6.55 9.61 -2.30
N ASP A 181 -5.39 9.30 -1.75
CA ASP A 181 -4.11 9.76 -2.29
C ASP A 181 -3.80 9.14 -3.65
N ASP A 182 -4.06 7.86 -3.84
CA ASP A 182 -3.86 7.20 -5.14
C ASP A 182 -4.74 7.85 -6.23
N ILE A 183 -5.97 8.26 -5.89
CA ILE A 183 -6.87 9.00 -6.79
C ILE A 183 -6.29 10.39 -7.11
N GLU A 184 -5.93 11.14 -6.10
CA GLU A 184 -5.49 12.54 -6.28
C GLU A 184 -4.13 12.63 -6.99
N GLN A 185 -3.24 11.67 -6.73
CA GLN A 185 -1.95 11.58 -7.40
C GLN A 185 -2.03 10.93 -8.80
N GLY A 186 -3.22 10.49 -9.22
CA GLY A 186 -3.43 9.85 -10.52
C GLY A 186 -2.70 8.52 -10.66
N VAL A 187 -2.56 7.76 -9.56
CA VAL A 187 -1.88 6.46 -9.56
C VAL A 187 -2.66 5.47 -10.42
N THR A 188 -1.98 4.89 -11.40
CA THR A 188 -2.55 3.92 -12.33
C THR A 188 -2.02 2.50 -12.12
N GLU A 189 -0.89 2.36 -11.40
CA GLU A 189 -0.27 1.07 -11.11
C GLU A 189 0.21 1.00 -9.65
N VAL A 190 -0.17 -0.06 -8.96
CA VAL A 190 0.18 -0.33 -7.57
C VAL A 190 0.92 -1.64 -7.48
N VAL A 191 2.24 -1.57 -7.27
CA VAL A 191 3.06 -2.74 -6.90
C VAL A 191 3.26 -2.73 -5.39
N ARG A 192 2.93 -3.86 -4.73
CA ARG A 192 3.06 -3.99 -3.27
C ARG A 192 3.22 -5.44 -2.83
N GLY A 193 3.45 -5.67 -1.55
CA GLY A 193 3.57 -7.02 -0.99
C GLY A 193 2.26 -7.80 -1.02
N SER A 194 2.35 -9.09 -1.26
CA SER A 194 1.22 -10.03 -1.30
C SER A 194 0.45 -10.12 0.02
N ASP A 195 1.06 -9.73 1.13
CA ASP A 195 0.40 -9.63 2.44
C ASP A 195 -0.70 -8.57 2.49
N LEU A 196 -0.74 -7.66 1.50
CA LEU A 196 -1.78 -6.65 1.36
C LEU A 196 -2.90 -7.06 0.39
N ILE A 197 -2.90 -8.30 -0.12
CA ILE A 197 -3.93 -8.76 -1.07
C ILE A 197 -5.34 -8.64 -0.50
N ASP A 198 -5.52 -8.96 0.78
CA ASP A 198 -6.81 -8.86 1.48
C ASP A 198 -7.24 -7.42 1.80
N SER A 199 -6.37 -6.42 1.57
CA SER A 199 -6.76 -5.00 1.59
C SER A 199 -7.42 -4.55 0.29
N THR A 200 -7.15 -5.24 -0.81
CA THR A 200 -7.63 -4.88 -2.15
C THR A 200 -9.15 -4.74 -2.24
N PRO A 201 -9.98 -5.68 -1.74
CA PRO A 201 -11.44 -5.56 -1.86
C PRO A 201 -11.99 -4.33 -1.14
N TYR A 202 -11.42 -3.93 0.00
CA TYR A 202 -11.82 -2.72 0.71
C TYR A 202 -11.50 -1.44 -0.08
N GLN A 203 -10.35 -1.43 -0.73
CA GLN A 203 -9.95 -0.31 -1.58
C GLN A 203 -10.80 -0.24 -2.85
N LEU A 204 -11.13 -1.38 -3.47
CA LEU A 204 -12.06 -1.43 -4.62
C LEU A 204 -13.45 -0.90 -4.29
N GLU A 205 -13.95 -1.13 -3.06
CA GLU A 205 -15.21 -0.53 -2.57
C GLU A 205 -15.10 1.00 -2.50
N LEU A 206 -13.99 1.52 -1.98
CA LEU A 206 -13.77 2.96 -1.87
C LEU A 206 -13.58 3.62 -3.25
N TYR A 207 -12.83 3.01 -4.17
CA TYR A 207 -12.72 3.51 -5.55
C TYR A 207 -14.10 3.64 -6.22
N GLN A 208 -14.94 2.60 -6.08
CA GLN A 208 -16.31 2.63 -6.60
C GLN A 208 -17.15 3.71 -5.90
N ALA A 209 -17.06 3.82 -4.58
CA ALA A 209 -17.78 4.83 -3.81
C ALA A 209 -17.38 6.25 -4.19
N LEU A 210 -16.14 6.46 -4.58
CA LEU A 210 -15.62 7.77 -5.00
C LEU A 210 -15.74 8.00 -6.51
N ASN A 211 -16.37 7.10 -7.27
CA ASN A 211 -16.55 7.13 -8.72
C ASN A 211 -15.23 7.23 -9.50
N HIS A 212 -14.21 6.49 -9.04
CA HIS A 212 -12.92 6.40 -9.71
C HIS A 212 -12.60 4.97 -10.15
N VAL A 213 -11.85 4.85 -11.24
CA VAL A 213 -11.32 3.58 -11.72
C VAL A 213 -10.14 3.19 -10.84
N PRO A 214 -10.12 1.96 -10.27
CA PRO A 214 -8.99 1.51 -9.48
C PRO A 214 -7.73 1.33 -10.36
N PRO A 215 -6.52 1.49 -9.77
CA PRO A 215 -5.28 1.17 -10.45
C PRO A 215 -5.15 -0.32 -10.74
N MET A 216 -4.22 -0.69 -11.61
CA MET A 216 -3.79 -2.07 -11.77
C MET A 216 -2.99 -2.50 -10.54
N PHE A 217 -3.41 -3.56 -9.85
CA PHE A 217 -2.71 -4.09 -8.69
C PHE A 217 -1.80 -5.26 -9.06
N TRP A 218 -0.56 -5.23 -8.53
CA TRP A 218 0.45 -6.28 -8.60
C TRP A 218 0.87 -6.64 -7.18
N HIS A 219 0.57 -7.83 -6.73
CA HIS A 219 0.98 -8.32 -5.42
C HIS A 219 2.16 -9.28 -5.56
N PHE A 220 3.35 -8.77 -5.25
CA PHE A 220 4.59 -9.53 -5.35
C PHE A 220 4.93 -10.24 -4.03
N PRO A 221 5.74 -11.33 -4.08
CA PRO A 221 6.04 -12.10 -2.89
C PRO A 221 6.74 -11.25 -1.83
N VAL A 222 6.34 -11.44 -0.57
CA VAL A 222 7.06 -10.87 0.57
C VAL A 222 8.30 -11.69 0.88
N VAL A 223 9.33 -11.03 1.41
CA VAL A 223 10.53 -11.72 1.86
C VAL A 223 10.26 -12.39 3.20
N LEU A 224 10.57 -13.69 3.28
CA LEU A 224 10.46 -14.49 4.50
C LEU A 224 11.84 -14.64 5.14
N GLY A 225 11.87 -14.66 6.47
CA GLY A 225 13.04 -15.04 7.25
C GLY A 225 13.28 -16.56 7.21
N ASN A 226 14.36 -17.02 7.83
CA ASN A 226 14.68 -18.45 7.93
C ASN A 226 13.64 -19.26 8.70
N ASP A 227 12.84 -18.59 9.52
CA ASP A 227 11.71 -19.14 10.27
C ASP A 227 10.40 -19.22 9.46
N GLY A 228 10.44 -18.83 8.18
CA GLY A 228 9.26 -18.76 7.31
C GLY A 228 8.31 -17.58 7.62
N VAL A 229 8.65 -16.73 8.58
CA VAL A 229 7.86 -15.56 8.93
C VAL A 229 8.26 -14.37 8.05
N LYS A 230 7.30 -13.54 7.67
CA LYS A 230 7.57 -12.32 6.90
C LYS A 230 8.59 -11.43 7.60
N LEU A 231 9.63 -11.03 6.87
CA LEU A 231 10.53 -9.97 7.36
C LEU A 231 9.74 -8.69 7.55
N SER A 232 9.70 -8.21 8.78
CA SER A 232 9.01 -6.98 9.14
C SER A 232 9.82 -6.21 10.18
N LYS A 233 9.51 -4.93 10.34
CA LYS A 233 10.09 -4.11 11.42
C LYS A 233 9.77 -4.67 12.81
N GLN A 234 8.64 -5.37 12.96
CA GLN A 234 8.24 -6.02 14.21
C GLN A 234 9.05 -7.29 14.53
N THR A 235 9.60 -7.96 13.52
CA THR A 235 10.46 -9.14 13.67
C THR A 235 11.94 -8.79 13.73
N ALA A 236 12.29 -7.54 14.08
CA ALA A 236 13.66 -7.02 14.16
C ALA A 236 14.48 -7.25 12.86
N ALA A 237 13.84 -7.17 11.70
CA ALA A 237 14.53 -7.25 10.43
C ALA A 237 15.60 -6.17 10.33
N GLN A 238 16.82 -6.55 9.97
CA GLN A 238 17.95 -5.63 9.84
C GLN A 238 17.63 -4.50 8.85
N SER A 239 18.03 -3.29 9.25
CA SER A 239 18.00 -2.12 8.37
C SER A 239 18.86 -2.38 7.12
N VAL A 240 18.41 -1.86 5.98
CA VAL A 240 19.18 -1.88 4.75
C VAL A 240 20.45 -1.03 4.93
N ASP A 241 21.61 -1.63 4.67
CA ASP A 241 22.89 -0.95 4.74
C ASP A 241 23.09 -0.04 3.52
N VAL A 242 23.22 1.26 3.76
CA VAL A 242 23.44 2.27 2.72
C VAL A 242 24.88 2.28 2.18
N SER A 243 25.82 1.59 2.81
CA SER A 243 27.20 1.47 2.33
C SER A 243 27.38 0.46 1.20
N THR A 244 26.39 -0.44 0.99
CA THR A 244 26.43 -1.50 -0.01
C THR A 244 25.22 -1.48 -0.96
N PRO A 245 24.84 -0.32 -1.54
CA PRO A 245 23.60 -0.19 -2.30
C PRO A 245 23.59 -1.05 -3.57
N ALA A 246 24.72 -1.20 -4.25
CA ALA A 246 24.84 -2.04 -5.43
C ALA A 246 24.54 -3.53 -5.13
N ASP A 247 25.07 -4.05 -4.04
CA ASP A 247 24.86 -5.44 -3.63
C ASP A 247 23.41 -5.68 -3.18
N ASN A 248 22.83 -4.71 -2.46
CA ASN A 248 21.42 -4.75 -2.08
C ASN A 248 20.50 -4.79 -3.32
N LEU A 249 20.77 -3.96 -4.33
CA LEU A 249 20.00 -3.96 -5.58
C LEU A 249 20.13 -5.28 -6.34
N LYS A 250 21.35 -5.80 -6.49
CA LYS A 250 21.60 -7.09 -7.12
C LYS A 250 20.87 -8.24 -6.41
N ARG A 251 20.90 -8.22 -5.08
CA ARG A 251 20.20 -9.21 -4.26
C ARG A 251 18.67 -9.09 -4.43
N ALA A 252 18.13 -7.86 -4.47
CA ALA A 252 16.71 -7.62 -4.70
C ALA A 252 16.28 -8.06 -6.12
N LEU A 253 17.06 -7.77 -7.15
CA LEU A 253 16.81 -8.25 -8.52
C LEU A 253 16.77 -9.78 -8.58
N ARG A 254 17.73 -10.47 -7.98
CA ARG A 254 17.71 -11.94 -7.90
C ARG A 254 16.49 -12.48 -7.17
N PHE A 255 16.08 -11.84 -6.08
CA PHE A 255 14.84 -12.22 -5.39
C PHE A 255 13.62 -12.08 -6.30
N LEU A 256 13.57 -11.03 -7.12
CA LEU A 256 12.50 -10.79 -8.10
C LEU A 256 12.64 -11.63 -9.38
N GLY A 257 13.61 -12.54 -9.45
CA GLY A 257 13.83 -13.37 -10.65
C GLY A 257 14.40 -12.60 -11.85
N GLN A 258 14.94 -11.40 -11.60
CA GLN A 258 15.50 -10.55 -12.66
C GLN A 258 17.00 -10.76 -12.82
N SER A 259 17.49 -10.55 -14.04
CA SER A 259 18.92 -10.46 -14.31
C SER A 259 19.56 -9.26 -13.61
N SER A 260 20.82 -9.39 -13.25
CA SER A 260 21.58 -8.32 -12.60
C SER A 260 22.89 -8.14 -13.35
N PRO A 261 23.24 -6.91 -13.79
CA PRO A 261 24.52 -6.66 -14.45
C PRO A 261 25.67 -6.82 -13.47
N ASP A 262 26.85 -7.18 -13.98
CA ASP A 262 28.08 -7.20 -13.21
C ASP A 262 28.67 -5.76 -13.15
N SER A 263 28.10 -4.92 -12.30
CA SER A 263 28.50 -3.55 -12.06
C SER A 263 28.50 -3.26 -10.57
N LYS A 264 29.36 -2.35 -10.12
CA LYS A 264 29.35 -1.78 -8.76
C LYS A 264 28.62 -0.43 -8.70
N GLU A 265 28.27 0.12 -9.85
CA GLU A 265 27.63 1.43 -9.98
C GLU A 265 26.12 1.29 -9.90
N THR A 266 25.51 1.88 -8.88
CA THR A 266 24.07 1.85 -8.60
C THR A 266 23.25 2.29 -9.81
N ASN A 267 23.63 3.41 -10.45
CA ASN A 267 22.89 3.94 -11.60
C ASN A 267 22.94 2.98 -12.80
N THR A 268 24.09 2.36 -13.07
CA THR A 268 24.25 1.37 -14.14
C THR A 268 23.36 0.14 -13.89
N ILE A 269 23.31 -0.32 -12.62
CA ILE A 269 22.42 -1.44 -12.24
C ILE A 269 20.95 -1.08 -12.47
N LEU A 270 20.51 0.10 -12.04
CA LEU A 270 19.12 0.53 -12.20
C LEU A 270 18.74 0.71 -13.68
N GLN A 271 19.57 1.38 -14.49
CA GLN A 271 19.30 1.57 -15.93
C GLN A 271 19.18 0.23 -16.66
N SER A 272 20.10 -0.69 -16.39
CA SER A 272 20.03 -2.03 -16.94
C SER A 272 18.79 -2.78 -16.48
N ALA A 273 18.43 -2.69 -15.18
CA ALA A 273 17.26 -3.34 -14.65
C ALA A 273 15.95 -2.75 -15.21
N VAL A 274 15.87 -1.43 -15.42
CA VAL A 274 14.72 -0.78 -16.09
C VAL A 274 14.53 -1.33 -17.49
N THR A 275 15.61 -1.41 -18.28
CA THR A 275 15.56 -1.91 -19.67
C THR A 275 15.20 -3.39 -19.74
N ALA A 276 15.69 -4.20 -18.78
CA ALA A 276 15.51 -5.65 -18.76
C ALA A 276 14.31 -6.11 -17.92
N TRP A 277 13.52 -5.20 -17.36
CA TRP A 277 12.42 -5.55 -16.44
C TRP A 277 11.37 -6.44 -17.09
N GLN A 278 11.12 -7.61 -16.50
CA GLN A 278 10.11 -8.56 -16.91
C GLN A 278 9.27 -8.99 -15.70
N PRO A 279 8.12 -8.38 -15.46
CA PRO A 279 7.28 -8.70 -14.30
C PRO A 279 6.79 -10.15 -14.29
N ALA A 280 6.72 -10.80 -15.46
CA ALA A 280 6.36 -12.21 -15.58
C ALA A 280 7.38 -13.17 -14.94
N LEU A 281 8.64 -12.75 -14.78
CA LEU A 281 9.70 -13.54 -14.13
C LEU A 281 9.64 -13.47 -12.60
N VAL A 282 8.89 -12.55 -12.02
CA VAL A 282 8.69 -12.50 -10.57
C VAL A 282 8.00 -13.78 -10.13
N PRO A 283 8.49 -14.50 -9.10
CA PRO A 283 7.87 -15.75 -8.66
C PRO A 283 6.42 -15.57 -8.20
N LYS A 284 5.49 -16.39 -8.70
CA LYS A 284 4.05 -16.35 -8.32
C LYS A 284 3.82 -17.02 -6.96
N LEU A 285 4.33 -16.42 -5.91
CA LEU A 285 4.26 -16.90 -4.53
C LEU A 285 3.73 -15.79 -3.61
N MET A 286 3.12 -16.17 -2.48
CA MET A 286 2.75 -15.20 -1.44
C MET A 286 3.98 -14.72 -0.67
N GLY A 287 4.96 -15.59 -0.45
CA GLY A 287 6.22 -15.26 0.20
C GLY A 287 7.35 -16.14 -0.30
N ARG A 288 8.59 -15.67 -0.18
CA ARG A 288 9.80 -16.37 -0.59
C ARG A 288 10.94 -16.09 0.39
N SER A 289 11.67 -17.14 0.75
CA SER A 289 12.94 -17.00 1.49
C SER A 289 14.06 -16.48 0.58
N LEU A 290 15.09 -15.93 1.19
CA LEU A 290 16.27 -15.37 0.51
C LEU A 290 17.18 -16.44 -0.09
#